data_aef548dca99265dfea7061907ea17685
#
_entry.id   aef548dca99265dfea7061907ea17685
#
_cell.length_a   1.000
_cell.length_b   1.000
_cell.length_c   1.000
_cell.angle_alpha   90.00
_cell.angle_beta   90.00
_cell.angle_gamma   90.00
#
_symmetry.space_group_name_H-M   'P 1'
#
loop_
_entity.id
_entity.type
_entity.pdbx_description
1 polymer ?
#
loop_
_entity_poly.entity_id
_entity_poly.type
_entity_poly.pdbx_seq_one_letter_code
_entity_poly.pdbx_strand_id
1 'polypeptide(L)'
;LEVLSLKSGQIEAAIPTGSGACYPIFSADKKHIYVCNQFAGTVSEIDPATCKVVRSVKVLREPRSAIFSKDGRYLFVANFLPAQRADLNIVAACVSVIEVKSFTKVKDIQLANGSNALRDMCITPDGKYIYVSHYLGRFMVPPSQLQQGWMNTSAFSIINVEKQEFEGAVL
;
A
#
# COMPACT_ATOMS: atom_id res chain seq x y z
N LEU A 1 -13.60 -0.45 -11.49
CA LEU A 1 -13.12 -1.82 -11.61
C LEU A 1 -14.07 -2.61 -12.53
N GLU A 2 -13.52 -3.36 -13.47
CA GLU A 2 -14.31 -4.18 -14.41
C GLU A 2 -14.09 -5.66 -14.12
N VAL A 3 -15.15 -6.45 -14.32
CA VAL A 3 -15.13 -7.91 -14.22
C VAL A 3 -15.20 -8.46 -15.63
N LEU A 4 -14.16 -9.18 -16.05
CA LEU A 4 -14.03 -9.77 -17.36
C LEU A 4 -14.24 -11.28 -17.30
N SER A 5 -15.10 -11.81 -18.14
CA SER A 5 -15.26 -13.25 -18.31
C SER A 5 -14.07 -13.83 -19.07
N LEU A 6 -13.33 -14.74 -18.44
CA LEU A 6 -12.23 -15.45 -19.10
C LEU A 6 -12.71 -16.39 -20.22
N LYS A 7 -13.99 -16.79 -20.18
CA LYS A 7 -14.58 -17.70 -21.19
C LYS A 7 -14.99 -16.97 -22.46
N SER A 8 -15.64 -15.80 -22.32
CA SER A 8 -16.19 -15.05 -23.46
C SER A 8 -15.33 -13.86 -23.87
N GLY A 9 -14.40 -13.38 -23.01
CA GLY A 9 -13.64 -12.16 -23.21
C GLY A 9 -14.48 -10.88 -23.08
N GLN A 10 -15.72 -10.99 -22.59
CA GLN A 10 -16.63 -9.85 -22.45
C GLN A 10 -16.63 -9.30 -21.02
N ILE A 11 -16.89 -7.99 -20.89
CA ILE A 11 -17.11 -7.35 -19.59
C ILE A 11 -18.49 -7.77 -19.09
N GLU A 12 -18.51 -8.45 -17.92
CA GLU A 12 -19.74 -8.93 -17.28
C GLU A 12 -20.30 -7.90 -16.27
N ALA A 13 -19.44 -7.12 -15.65
CA ALA A 13 -19.84 -6.08 -14.70
C ALA A 13 -18.83 -4.94 -14.63
N ALA A 14 -19.32 -3.74 -14.33
CA ALA A 14 -18.51 -2.57 -13.96
C ALA A 14 -18.87 -2.15 -12.53
N ILE A 15 -17.88 -2.12 -11.65
CA ILE A 15 -18.05 -1.79 -10.24
C ILE A 15 -17.52 -0.37 -10.02
N PRO A 16 -18.38 0.61 -9.70
CA PRO A 16 -17.95 1.96 -9.38
C PRO A 16 -17.22 1.95 -8.04
N THR A 17 -15.91 2.14 -8.09
CA THR A 17 -15.02 2.31 -6.95
C THR A 17 -14.55 3.76 -6.84
N GLY A 18 -13.61 4.05 -5.96
CA GLY A 18 -12.95 5.36 -5.94
C GLY A 18 -12.05 5.58 -7.15
N SER A 19 -11.62 6.83 -7.33
CA SER A 19 -10.75 7.24 -8.46
C SER A 19 -9.39 6.55 -8.40
N GLY A 20 -8.93 6.04 -9.54
CA GLY A 20 -7.65 5.35 -9.67
C GLY A 20 -7.63 3.95 -9.07
N ALA A 21 -8.71 3.17 -9.27
CA ALA A 21 -8.80 1.80 -8.80
C ALA A 21 -7.64 0.95 -9.36
N CYS A 22 -6.88 0.34 -8.47
CA CYS A 22 -5.73 -0.50 -8.81
C CYS A 22 -5.52 -1.58 -7.74
N TYR A 23 -4.69 -2.56 -8.07
CA TYR A 23 -4.26 -3.62 -7.16
C TYR A 23 -5.41 -4.36 -6.47
N PRO A 24 -6.28 -5.05 -7.22
CA PRO A 24 -7.33 -5.87 -6.63
C PRO A 24 -6.72 -7.12 -5.99
N ILE A 25 -7.09 -7.42 -4.73
CA ILE A 25 -6.70 -8.63 -4.02
C ILE A 25 -7.91 -9.31 -3.40
N PHE A 26 -7.91 -10.64 -3.38
CA PHE A 26 -8.95 -11.41 -2.70
C PHE A 26 -8.60 -11.61 -1.23
N SER A 27 -9.64 -11.63 -0.37
CA SER A 27 -9.54 -12.22 0.96
C SER A 27 -9.15 -13.69 0.87
N ALA A 28 -8.58 -14.25 1.94
CA ALA A 28 -8.16 -15.66 1.97
C ALA A 28 -9.32 -16.64 1.69
N ASP A 29 -10.52 -16.31 2.14
CA ASP A 29 -11.76 -17.09 1.92
C ASP A 29 -12.43 -16.80 0.56
N LYS A 30 -11.85 -15.87 -0.24
CA LYS A 30 -12.35 -15.42 -1.56
C LYS A 30 -13.75 -14.81 -1.56
N LYS A 31 -14.27 -14.41 -0.39
CA LYS A 31 -15.59 -13.79 -0.28
C LYS A 31 -15.58 -12.29 -0.52
N HIS A 32 -14.42 -11.65 -0.44
CA HIS A 32 -14.26 -10.20 -0.62
C HIS A 32 -13.08 -9.89 -1.54
N ILE A 33 -13.19 -8.79 -2.26
CA ILE A 33 -12.10 -8.18 -3.03
C ILE A 33 -11.79 -6.83 -2.40
N TYR A 34 -10.52 -6.55 -2.21
CA TYR A 34 -10.04 -5.25 -1.73
C TYR A 34 -9.31 -4.54 -2.85
N VAL A 35 -9.59 -3.25 -3.04
CA VAL A 35 -9.07 -2.45 -4.15
C VAL A 35 -8.52 -1.15 -3.60
N CYS A 36 -7.29 -0.83 -3.94
CA CYS A 36 -6.72 0.49 -3.70
C CYS A 36 -7.28 1.49 -4.69
N ASN A 37 -7.80 2.62 -4.19
CA ASN A 37 -8.25 3.74 -5.02
C ASN A 37 -7.19 4.83 -4.92
N GLN A 38 -6.20 4.78 -5.82
CA GLN A 38 -4.97 5.56 -5.73
C GLN A 38 -5.24 7.05 -5.55
N PHE A 39 -6.04 7.65 -6.42
CA PHE A 39 -6.27 9.10 -6.39
C PHE A 39 -7.34 9.53 -5.39
N ALA A 40 -8.20 8.61 -4.94
CA ALA A 40 -9.16 8.89 -3.88
C ALA A 40 -8.56 8.78 -2.47
N GLY A 41 -7.40 8.12 -2.31
CA GLY A 41 -6.77 7.87 -1.01
C GLY A 41 -7.59 6.95 -0.13
N THR A 42 -8.24 5.95 -0.71
CA THR A 42 -9.10 5.00 0.00
C THR A 42 -8.81 3.56 -0.41
N VAL A 43 -9.24 2.61 0.42
CA VAL A 43 -9.36 1.20 0.06
C VAL A 43 -10.83 0.82 0.11
N SER A 44 -11.33 0.18 -0.94
CA SER A 44 -12.70 -0.32 -1.02
C SER A 44 -12.73 -1.83 -0.83
N GLU A 45 -13.70 -2.31 -0.06
CA GLU A 45 -14.09 -3.71 0.04
C GLU A 45 -15.29 -3.96 -0.87
N ILE A 46 -15.20 -4.99 -1.68
CA ILE A 46 -16.19 -5.34 -2.71
C ILE A 46 -16.69 -6.75 -2.45
N ASP A 47 -17.99 -6.94 -2.53
CA ASP A 47 -18.61 -8.25 -2.59
C ASP A 47 -18.64 -8.74 -4.06
N PRO A 48 -17.89 -9.78 -4.40
CA PRO A 48 -17.84 -10.30 -5.77
C PRO A 48 -19.16 -10.92 -6.25
N ALA A 49 -20.00 -11.39 -5.32
CA ALA A 49 -21.28 -12.01 -5.69
C ALA A 49 -22.30 -10.97 -6.17
N THR A 50 -22.29 -9.79 -5.57
CA THR A 50 -23.21 -8.69 -5.93
C THR A 50 -22.55 -7.63 -6.82
N CYS A 51 -21.24 -7.71 -7.03
CA CYS A 51 -20.44 -6.72 -7.75
C CYS A 51 -20.64 -5.29 -7.19
N LYS A 52 -20.68 -5.14 -5.86
CA LYS A 52 -20.89 -3.86 -5.19
C LYS A 52 -19.81 -3.57 -4.16
N VAL A 53 -19.50 -2.29 -4.02
CA VAL A 53 -18.68 -1.79 -2.89
C VAL A 53 -19.52 -1.92 -1.61
N VAL A 54 -19.00 -2.65 -0.63
CA VAL A 54 -19.63 -2.85 0.67
C VAL A 54 -19.31 -1.69 1.60
N ARG A 55 -18.02 -1.32 1.66
CA ARG A 55 -17.51 -0.24 2.50
C ARG A 55 -16.17 0.26 1.98
N SER A 56 -15.76 1.44 2.43
CA SER A 56 -14.47 2.05 2.08
C SER A 56 -13.84 2.68 3.31
N VAL A 57 -12.51 2.64 3.37
CA VAL A 57 -11.73 3.26 4.44
C VAL A 57 -10.70 4.21 3.86
N LYS A 58 -10.52 5.37 4.51
CA LYS A 58 -9.51 6.35 4.12
C LYS A 58 -8.14 5.93 4.62
N VAL A 59 -7.17 5.98 3.74
CA VAL A 59 -5.75 5.77 4.02
C VAL A 59 -4.95 7.03 3.69
N LEU A 60 -3.64 6.92 3.53
CA LEU A 60 -2.81 8.06 3.19
C LEU A 60 -2.75 8.32 1.67
N ARG A 61 -1.73 9.03 1.24
CA ARG A 61 -1.61 9.55 -0.12
C ARG A 61 -1.24 8.43 -1.11
N GLU A 62 -2.11 8.22 -2.08
CA GLU A 62 -1.93 7.31 -3.22
C GLU A 62 -1.68 5.84 -2.80
N PRO A 63 -2.66 5.15 -2.18
CA PRO A 63 -2.54 3.72 -1.93
C PRO A 63 -2.36 2.96 -3.25
N ARG A 64 -1.35 2.09 -3.34
CA ARG A 64 -0.97 1.45 -4.59
C ARG A 64 -0.91 -0.06 -4.53
N SER A 65 -0.49 -0.62 -3.42
CA SER A 65 -0.41 -2.06 -3.22
C SER A 65 -0.90 -2.43 -1.82
N ALA A 66 -1.41 -3.63 -1.67
CA ALA A 66 -1.92 -4.12 -0.40
C ALA A 66 -1.59 -5.60 -0.19
N ILE A 67 -1.39 -6.02 1.05
CA ILE A 67 -1.13 -7.42 1.40
C ILE A 67 -1.73 -7.74 2.76
N PHE A 68 -2.29 -8.94 2.89
CA PHE A 68 -2.81 -9.43 4.16
C PHE A 68 -1.70 -9.95 5.08
N SER A 69 -1.90 -9.77 6.40
CA SER A 69 -1.23 -10.62 7.37
C SER A 69 -1.62 -12.08 7.14
N LYS A 70 -0.76 -13.02 7.54
CA LYS A 70 -0.98 -14.46 7.30
C LYS A 70 -2.26 -15.00 7.94
N ASP A 71 -2.68 -14.42 9.06
CA ASP A 71 -3.92 -14.73 9.76
C ASP A 71 -5.16 -14.03 9.17
N GLY A 72 -4.99 -13.16 8.16
CA GLY A 72 -6.05 -12.40 7.53
C GLY A 72 -6.64 -11.28 8.39
N ARG A 73 -6.08 -11.01 9.57
CA ARG A 73 -6.60 -10.02 10.52
C ARG A 73 -6.32 -8.59 10.09
N TYR A 74 -5.18 -8.36 9.48
CA TYR A 74 -4.76 -7.04 9.04
C TYR A 74 -4.49 -6.98 7.54
N LEU A 75 -4.82 -5.85 6.95
CA LEU A 75 -4.46 -5.48 5.59
C LEU A 75 -3.45 -4.33 5.66
N PHE A 76 -2.24 -4.56 5.17
CA PHE A 76 -1.20 -3.55 5.02
C PHE A 76 -1.31 -2.91 3.66
N VAL A 77 -1.26 -1.58 3.60
CA VAL A 77 -1.45 -0.80 2.38
C VAL A 77 -0.27 0.13 2.17
N ALA A 78 0.48 -0.07 1.09
CA ALA A 78 1.58 0.81 0.72
C ALA A 78 1.02 2.09 0.08
N ASN A 79 1.30 3.24 0.70
CA ASN A 79 0.97 4.54 0.15
C ASN A 79 2.16 5.04 -0.67
N PHE A 80 1.93 5.35 -1.95
CA PHE A 80 2.98 5.63 -2.92
C PHE A 80 3.84 6.84 -2.55
N LEU A 81 3.22 7.91 -2.07
CA LEU A 81 3.90 9.15 -1.74
C LEU A 81 3.80 9.51 -0.26
N PRO A 82 4.78 10.28 0.27
CA PRO A 82 4.66 10.91 1.58
C PRO A 82 3.41 11.78 1.68
N ALA A 83 2.73 11.70 2.82
CA ALA A 83 1.54 12.52 3.10
C ALA A 83 1.89 13.81 3.87
N GLN A 84 3.08 13.87 4.47
CA GLN A 84 3.56 15.00 5.26
C GLN A 84 3.97 16.18 4.37
N ARG A 85 4.11 17.36 4.99
CA ARG A 85 4.69 18.54 4.36
C ARG A 85 6.16 18.27 4.02
N ALA A 86 6.60 18.78 2.86
CA ALA A 86 7.96 18.56 2.35
C ALA A 86 9.05 19.35 3.09
N ASP A 87 8.67 20.29 3.96
CA ASP A 87 9.59 21.13 4.76
C ASP A 87 9.88 20.56 6.17
N LEU A 88 9.37 19.38 6.48
CA LEU A 88 9.65 18.70 7.75
C LEU A 88 11.02 18.01 7.70
N ASN A 89 11.61 17.81 8.90
CA ASN A 89 12.88 17.08 9.05
C ASN A 89 12.77 15.60 8.63
N ILE A 90 11.58 15.02 8.72
CA ILE A 90 11.30 13.66 8.28
C ILE A 90 10.15 13.71 7.27
N VAL A 91 10.45 13.31 6.06
CA VAL A 91 9.48 13.16 4.97
C VAL A 91 9.60 11.75 4.43
N ALA A 92 8.64 10.91 4.76
CA ALA A 92 8.66 9.50 4.40
C ALA A 92 7.27 8.99 4.05
N ALA A 93 7.21 8.11 3.06
CA ALA A 93 5.99 7.37 2.78
C ALA A 93 5.70 6.38 3.93
N CYS A 94 4.45 6.02 4.09
CA CYS A 94 3.98 5.15 5.16
C CYS A 94 3.23 3.94 4.58
N VAL A 95 3.20 2.87 5.39
CA VAL A 95 2.30 1.74 5.18
C VAL A 95 1.14 1.86 6.16
N SER A 96 -0.08 1.99 5.64
CA SER A 96 -1.29 2.02 6.48
C SER A 96 -1.71 0.61 6.86
N VAL A 97 -2.13 0.42 8.10
CA VAL A 97 -2.64 -0.87 8.62
C VAL A 97 -4.13 -0.74 8.86
N ILE A 98 -4.90 -1.62 8.23
CA ILE A 98 -6.36 -1.70 8.36
C ILE A 98 -6.70 -3.00 9.09
N GLU A 99 -7.50 -2.92 10.15
CA GLU A 99 -8.11 -4.11 10.75
C GLU A 99 -9.27 -4.56 9.86
N VAL A 100 -9.19 -5.78 9.32
CA VAL A 100 -10.12 -6.28 8.29
C VAL A 100 -11.56 -6.41 8.82
N LYS A 101 -11.73 -6.88 10.05
CA LYS A 101 -13.06 -7.11 10.64
C LYS A 101 -13.85 -5.81 10.81
N SER A 102 -13.27 -4.81 11.44
CA SER A 102 -13.88 -3.48 11.63
C SER A 102 -13.80 -2.60 10.39
N PHE A 103 -12.88 -2.92 9.49
CA PHE A 103 -12.50 -2.14 8.31
C PHE A 103 -12.12 -0.71 8.65
N THR A 104 -11.33 -0.56 9.69
CA THR A 104 -10.83 0.73 10.16
C THR A 104 -9.30 0.76 10.08
N LYS A 105 -8.76 1.93 9.73
CA LYS A 105 -7.32 2.16 9.78
C LYS A 105 -6.89 2.28 11.24
N VAL A 106 -6.00 1.40 11.68
CA VAL A 106 -5.54 1.34 13.08
C VAL A 106 -4.16 1.99 13.28
N LYS A 107 -3.31 2.01 12.23
CA LYS A 107 -1.95 2.55 12.33
C LYS A 107 -1.44 3.01 10.97
N ASP A 108 -0.52 3.96 10.97
CA ASP A 108 0.35 4.28 9.84
C ASP A 108 1.79 4.04 10.26
N ILE A 109 2.49 3.13 9.59
CA ILE A 109 3.88 2.77 9.83
C ILE A 109 4.74 3.66 8.95
N GLN A 110 5.45 4.60 9.54
CA GLN A 110 6.37 5.49 8.85
C GLN A 110 7.67 4.73 8.52
N LEU A 111 8.12 4.82 7.27
CA LEU A 111 9.36 4.23 6.83
C LEU A 111 10.55 5.18 7.07
N ALA A 112 11.75 4.78 6.62
CA ALA A 112 12.95 5.59 6.73
C ALA A 112 12.78 6.96 6.05
N ASN A 113 13.43 7.98 6.59
CA ASN A 113 13.41 9.32 6.00
C ASN A 113 13.88 9.32 4.55
N GLY A 114 13.13 9.95 3.66
CA GLY A 114 13.37 9.94 2.22
C GLY A 114 12.67 8.80 1.48
N SER A 115 12.01 7.87 2.17
CA SER A 115 11.23 6.80 1.52
C SER A 115 10.08 7.38 0.72
N ASN A 116 9.99 7.01 -0.55
CA ASN A 116 8.94 7.44 -1.47
C ASN A 116 8.72 6.40 -2.57
N ALA A 117 7.67 6.58 -3.35
CA ALA A 117 7.31 5.70 -4.46
C ALA A 117 7.23 4.22 -4.05
N LEU A 118 6.48 3.93 -2.98
CA LEU A 118 6.22 2.56 -2.54
C LEU A 118 5.49 1.81 -3.65
N ARG A 119 6.09 0.71 -4.13
CA ARG A 119 5.60 0.02 -5.33
C ARG A 119 4.81 -1.22 -5.01
N ASP A 120 5.42 -2.11 -4.28
CA ASP A 120 4.84 -3.41 -3.99
C ASP A 120 5.33 -3.95 -2.65
N MET A 121 4.64 -4.96 -2.16
CA MET A 121 4.91 -5.61 -0.88
C MET A 121 4.86 -7.13 -1.02
N CYS A 122 5.72 -7.81 -0.29
CA CYS A 122 5.62 -9.25 -0.09
C CYS A 122 5.77 -9.60 1.39
N ILE A 123 5.12 -10.67 1.82
CA ILE A 123 5.19 -11.19 3.17
C ILE A 123 6.04 -12.47 3.20
N THR A 124 6.83 -12.63 4.26
CA THR A 124 7.63 -13.85 4.44
C THR A 124 6.74 -15.09 4.62
N PRO A 125 7.21 -16.29 4.23
CA PRO A 125 6.41 -17.51 4.36
C PRO A 125 5.95 -17.81 5.78
N ASP A 126 6.71 -17.40 6.79
CA ASP A 126 6.35 -17.53 8.20
C ASP A 126 5.37 -16.42 8.68
N GLY A 127 5.13 -15.39 7.86
CA GLY A 127 4.22 -14.29 8.15
C GLY A 127 4.76 -13.24 9.10
N LYS A 128 6.06 -13.27 9.44
CA LYS A 128 6.64 -12.37 10.45
C LYS A 128 7.00 -11.00 9.91
N TYR A 129 7.43 -10.93 8.63
CA TYR A 129 7.92 -9.71 8.03
C TYR A 129 7.24 -9.41 6.69
N ILE A 130 7.07 -8.12 6.43
CA ILE A 130 6.69 -7.59 5.12
C ILE A 130 7.88 -6.80 4.59
N TYR A 131 8.26 -7.09 3.34
CA TYR A 131 9.21 -6.31 2.57
C TYR A 131 8.46 -5.36 1.65
N VAL A 132 8.87 -4.08 1.66
CA VAL A 132 8.26 -3.02 0.85
C VAL A 132 9.32 -2.47 -0.09
N SER A 133 9.13 -2.58 -1.39
CA SER A 133 10.02 -2.00 -2.39
C SER A 133 9.70 -0.51 -2.61
N HIS A 134 10.73 0.34 -2.58
CA HIS A 134 10.56 1.79 -2.73
C HIS A 134 11.86 2.48 -3.17
N TYR A 135 11.79 3.77 -3.38
CA TYR A 135 12.98 4.62 -3.49
C TYR A 135 13.29 5.27 -2.14
N LEU A 136 14.59 5.44 -1.88
CA LEU A 136 15.11 6.23 -0.79
C LEU A 136 15.81 7.46 -1.35
N GLY A 137 15.24 8.64 -1.11
CA GLY A 137 15.73 9.92 -1.62
C GLY A 137 16.61 10.65 -0.62
N ARG A 138 17.69 11.24 -1.09
CA ARG A 138 18.54 12.16 -0.33
C ARG A 138 18.09 13.60 -0.56
N PHE A 139 16.93 13.96 -0.08
CA PHE A 139 16.34 15.29 -0.33
C PHE A 139 16.96 16.42 0.49
N MET A 140 17.76 16.11 1.53
CA MET A 140 18.41 17.08 2.42
C MET A 140 19.83 17.46 1.98
N VAL A 141 20.35 16.94 0.86
CA VAL A 141 21.66 17.31 0.34
C VAL A 141 21.56 18.48 -0.63
N PRO A 142 22.44 19.47 -0.53
CA PRO A 142 22.44 20.59 -1.48
C PRO A 142 22.77 20.12 -2.90
N PRO A 143 22.23 20.81 -3.95
CA PRO A 143 22.47 20.43 -5.35
C PRO A 143 23.95 20.35 -5.74
N SER A 144 24.83 21.09 -5.07
CA SER A 144 26.29 21.04 -5.27
C SER A 144 26.92 19.68 -4.93
N GLN A 145 26.22 18.83 -4.17
CA GLN A 145 26.70 17.49 -3.83
C GLN A 145 26.20 16.39 -4.78
N LEU A 146 25.46 16.74 -5.83
CA LEU A 146 24.99 15.79 -6.84
C LEU A 146 26.14 15.06 -7.54
N GLN A 147 27.31 15.65 -7.63
CA GLN A 147 28.52 15.04 -8.19
C GLN A 147 29.09 13.92 -7.31
N GLN A 148 28.71 13.84 -6.05
CA GLN A 148 29.25 12.88 -5.08
C GLN A 148 28.38 11.63 -4.90
N GLY A 149 27.29 11.51 -5.63
CA GLY A 149 26.43 10.34 -5.57
C GLY A 149 25.00 10.56 -6.09
N TRP A 150 24.26 9.48 -6.14
CA TRP A 150 22.87 9.42 -6.59
C TRP A 150 21.93 10.09 -5.58
N MET A 151 20.91 10.75 -6.10
CA MET A 151 19.84 11.37 -5.29
C MET A 151 18.83 10.35 -4.79
N ASN A 152 18.57 9.32 -5.58
CA ASN A 152 17.63 8.26 -5.25
C ASN A 152 18.29 6.90 -5.41
N THR A 153 18.00 5.99 -4.51
CA THR A 153 18.38 4.58 -4.61
C THR A 153 17.17 3.69 -4.42
N SER A 154 17.19 2.52 -5.04
CA SER A 154 16.21 1.49 -4.75
C SER A 154 16.49 0.89 -3.37
N ALA A 155 15.46 0.67 -2.59
CA ALA A 155 15.54 0.15 -1.25
C ALA A 155 14.41 -0.83 -0.95
N PHE A 156 14.63 -1.65 0.06
CA PHE A 156 13.58 -2.45 0.70
C PHE A 156 13.46 -2.06 2.17
N SER A 157 12.27 -1.69 2.59
CA SER A 157 11.95 -1.56 4.00
C SER A 157 11.40 -2.87 4.57
N ILE A 158 11.75 -3.15 5.83
CA ILE A 158 11.32 -4.34 6.57
C ILE A 158 10.36 -3.89 7.65
N ILE A 159 9.16 -4.48 7.65
CA ILE A 159 8.13 -4.24 8.65
C ILE A 159 7.89 -5.53 9.44
N ASN A 160 7.92 -5.43 10.75
CA ASN A 160 7.49 -6.49 11.65
C ASN A 160 5.97 -6.53 11.70
N VAL A 161 5.36 -7.65 11.33
CA VAL A 161 3.91 -7.79 11.21
C VAL A 161 3.22 -7.78 12.57
N GLU A 162 3.78 -8.46 13.58
CA GLU A 162 3.21 -8.57 14.91
C GLU A 162 3.25 -7.23 15.65
N LYS A 163 4.41 -6.56 15.65
CA LYS A 163 4.59 -5.25 16.27
C LYS A 163 3.98 -4.11 15.47
N GLN A 164 3.74 -4.33 14.17
CA GLN A 164 3.33 -3.31 13.21
C GLN A 164 4.32 -2.12 13.21
N GLU A 165 5.60 -2.42 13.11
CA GLU A 165 6.69 -1.44 13.21
C GLU A 165 7.71 -1.62 12.10
N PHE A 166 8.28 -0.49 11.68
CA PHE A 166 9.42 -0.45 10.79
C PHE A 166 10.67 -0.91 11.54
N GLU A 167 11.38 -1.91 11.02
CA GLU A 167 12.62 -2.44 11.64
C GLU A 167 13.88 -1.93 10.96
N GLY A 168 13.84 -1.63 9.67
CA GLY A 168 15.01 -1.19 8.94
C GLY A 168 14.81 -1.13 7.44
N ALA A 169 15.80 -0.60 6.74
CA ALA A 169 15.85 -0.57 5.29
C ALA A 169 17.19 -1.11 4.79
N VAL A 170 17.14 -1.78 3.66
CA VAL A 170 18.30 -2.34 2.93
C VAL A 170 18.38 -1.65 1.57
N LEU A 171 19.59 -1.24 1.19
CA LEU A 171 19.94 -0.61 -0.07
C LEU A 171 20.51 -1.63 -1.05
#